data_ab2224f26e1959cab5dcb92502675452
#
_entry.id   ab2224f26e1959cab5dcb92502675452
#
_cell.length_a   1.000
_cell.length_b   1.000
_cell.length_c   1.000
_cell.angle_alpha   90.00
_cell.angle_beta   90.00
_cell.angle_gamma   90.00
#
_symmetry.space_group_name_H-M   'P 1'
#
loop_
_entity.id
_entity.type
_entity.pdbx_description
1 polymer ?
#
loop_
_entity_poly.entity_id
_entity_poly.type
_entity_poly.pdbx_seq_one_letter_code
_entity_poly.pdbx_strand_id
1 'polypeptide(L)'
;MPAIGFKYPEGDTISFEDALENKKLDIERMGVYPTALKEMSKQRDPDRKPSVTELINGTCQAYLQRTETYNINPQEYAFSLAGTLHHKKLEDNADESEAEISLEGIDITGIVDLYDSNTNCLIDYKNTGSYKASQILGMDFYLEADPSGALYKRSGRWGAVGTPKKVKRYFRNPEKADFGDWSWQINMYRYMLESTGKQVDKMYVQMTVRDGGIAVARDRGIERNIYLVE
;
A
#
# COMPACT_ATOMS: atom_id res chain seq x y z
N MET A 1 19.92 4.61 13.95
CA MET A 1 20.48 5.82 13.32
C MET A 1 19.58 6.27 12.19
N PRO A 2 19.42 7.55 11.93
CA PRO A 2 18.48 8.06 10.94
C PRO A 2 18.98 7.90 9.50
N ALA A 3 18.09 8.09 8.53
CA ALA A 3 18.49 8.37 7.17
C ALA A 3 19.31 9.66 7.14
N ILE A 4 20.35 9.70 6.33
CA ILE A 4 21.31 10.82 6.30
C ILE A 4 21.30 11.61 4.98
N GLY A 5 20.64 11.07 3.96
CA GLY A 5 20.60 11.71 2.63
C GLY A 5 19.75 10.96 1.63
N PHE A 6 19.90 11.33 0.38
CA PHE A 6 19.24 10.71 -0.76
C PHE A 6 20.21 9.95 -1.65
N LYS A 7 19.70 8.96 -2.35
CA LYS A 7 20.41 8.20 -3.37
C LYS A 7 19.94 8.66 -4.76
N TYR A 8 20.85 9.01 -5.64
CA TYR A 8 20.58 9.29 -7.05
C TYR A 8 20.29 7.99 -7.83
N PRO A 9 19.60 8.08 -8.98
CA PRO A 9 19.33 6.92 -9.83
C PRO A 9 20.59 6.16 -10.26
N GLU A 10 21.71 6.86 -10.50
CA GLU A 10 23.00 6.30 -10.87
C GLU A 10 23.79 5.69 -9.70
N GLY A 11 23.31 5.84 -8.45
CA GLY A 11 23.86 5.20 -7.26
C GLY A 11 24.62 6.09 -6.31
N ASP A 12 25.05 7.29 -6.75
CA ASP A 12 25.68 8.28 -5.88
C ASP A 12 24.73 8.73 -4.76
N THR A 13 25.30 9.31 -3.71
CA THR A 13 24.51 9.79 -2.56
C THR A 13 24.79 11.28 -2.30
N ILE A 14 23.82 11.94 -1.70
CA ILE A 14 23.91 13.35 -1.27
C ILE A 14 23.26 13.49 0.11
N SER A 15 23.83 14.33 0.98
CA SER A 15 23.23 14.63 2.28
C SER A 15 21.88 15.35 2.12
N PHE A 16 21.02 15.29 3.15
CA PHE A 16 19.76 16.06 3.12
C PHE A 16 20.02 17.57 3.04
N GLU A 17 21.03 18.06 3.73
CA GLU A 17 21.39 19.48 3.75
C GLU A 17 21.79 19.95 2.35
N ASP A 18 22.75 19.28 1.72
CA ASP A 18 23.23 19.63 0.38
C ASP A 18 22.11 19.49 -0.68
N ALA A 19 21.25 18.46 -0.58
CA ALA A 19 20.15 18.26 -1.50
C ALA A 19 19.12 19.40 -1.41
N LEU A 20 18.79 19.84 -0.20
CA LEU A 20 17.82 20.92 -0.02
C LEU A 20 18.35 22.31 -0.37
N GLU A 21 19.67 22.50 -0.34
CA GLU A 21 20.34 23.74 -0.77
C GLU A 21 20.51 23.81 -2.30
N ASN A 22 20.84 22.70 -2.94
CA ASN A 22 21.17 22.64 -4.37
C ASN A 22 19.99 22.22 -5.25
N LYS A 23 18.93 23.03 -5.25
CA LYS A 23 17.65 22.76 -5.94
C LYS A 23 17.77 22.41 -7.43
N LYS A 24 18.75 22.99 -8.13
CA LYS A 24 18.93 22.75 -9.57
C LYS A 24 19.45 21.34 -9.83
N LEU A 25 20.42 20.89 -9.06
CA LEU A 25 21.01 19.56 -9.18
C LEU A 25 19.99 18.46 -8.90
N ASP A 26 19.14 18.67 -7.89
CA ASP A 26 18.09 17.71 -7.53
C ASP A 26 17.07 17.52 -8.66
N ILE A 27 16.64 18.60 -9.30
CA ILE A 27 15.70 18.52 -10.42
C ILE A 27 16.34 17.83 -11.62
N GLU A 28 17.58 18.14 -11.94
CA GLU A 28 18.27 17.58 -13.12
C GLU A 28 18.66 16.10 -12.93
N ARG A 29 19.10 15.70 -11.74
CA ARG A 29 19.60 14.35 -11.48
C ARG A 29 18.56 13.40 -10.87
N MET A 30 17.78 13.86 -9.90
CA MET A 30 16.77 13.02 -9.24
C MET A 30 15.42 13.04 -9.95
N GLY A 31 15.13 14.09 -10.73
CA GLY A 31 13.81 14.31 -11.31
C GLY A 31 12.74 14.60 -10.25
N VAL A 32 13.14 15.09 -9.07
CA VAL A 32 12.26 15.32 -7.91
C VAL A 32 12.36 16.78 -7.47
N TYR A 33 11.22 17.40 -7.26
CA TYR A 33 11.17 18.78 -6.83
C TYR A 33 11.51 18.92 -5.32
N PRO A 34 12.22 19.99 -4.89
CA PRO A 34 12.69 20.15 -3.50
C PRO A 34 11.61 20.05 -2.42
N THR A 35 10.36 20.42 -2.73
CA THR A 35 9.25 20.29 -1.78
C THR A 35 8.95 18.83 -1.42
N ALA A 36 9.06 17.90 -2.39
CA ALA A 36 8.91 16.48 -2.13
C ALA A 36 10.11 15.91 -1.36
N LEU A 37 11.33 16.32 -1.70
CA LEU A 37 12.55 15.94 -0.97
C LEU A 37 12.49 16.40 0.49
N LYS A 38 12.01 17.63 0.74
CA LYS A 38 11.80 18.14 2.09
C LYS A 38 10.83 17.29 2.91
N GLU A 39 9.76 16.81 2.29
CA GLU A 39 8.82 15.90 2.97
C GLU A 39 9.48 14.54 3.25
N MET A 40 10.20 14.00 2.27
CA MET A 40 10.90 12.72 2.39
C MET A 40 12.06 12.76 3.41
N SER A 41 12.67 13.92 3.67
CA SER A 41 13.76 14.08 4.64
C SER A 41 13.30 14.11 6.10
N LYS A 42 12.00 14.18 6.37
CA LYS A 42 11.47 14.15 7.74
C LYS A 42 11.83 12.83 8.43
N GLN A 43 12.48 12.95 9.57
CA GLN A 43 12.91 11.81 10.36
C GLN A 43 11.89 11.48 11.46
N ARG A 44 11.75 10.20 11.78
CA ARG A 44 11.06 9.75 12.97
C ARG A 44 12.06 9.63 14.12
N ASP A 45 11.60 9.82 15.35
CA ASP A 45 12.43 9.59 16.54
C ASP A 45 12.97 8.14 16.52
N PRO A 46 14.29 7.95 16.52
CA PRO A 46 14.89 6.61 16.50
C PRO A 46 14.64 5.83 17.79
N ASP A 47 14.44 6.52 18.92
CA ASP A 47 14.27 5.92 20.26
C ASP A 47 12.80 5.56 20.56
N ARG A 48 11.87 5.88 19.66
CA ARG A 48 10.47 5.49 19.80
C ARG A 48 10.31 3.96 19.78
N LYS A 49 9.26 3.46 20.43
CA LYS A 49 8.88 2.04 20.32
C LYS A 49 8.65 1.64 18.85
N PRO A 50 8.92 0.39 18.47
CA PRO A 50 8.62 -0.10 17.12
C PRO A 50 7.12 -0.02 16.85
N SER A 51 6.76 0.31 15.61
CA SER A 51 5.37 0.30 15.18
C SER A 51 4.96 -1.08 14.68
N VAL A 52 3.65 -1.35 14.70
CA VAL A 52 3.04 -2.55 14.09
C VAL A 52 3.55 -2.74 12.65
N THR A 53 3.57 -1.69 11.84
CA THR A 53 4.04 -1.73 10.45
C THR A 53 5.51 -2.13 10.33
N GLU A 54 6.38 -1.67 11.24
CA GLU A 54 7.80 -2.05 11.24
C GLU A 54 8.01 -3.54 11.56
N LEU A 55 7.20 -4.09 12.45
CA LEU A 55 7.27 -5.52 12.79
C LEU A 55 6.83 -6.41 11.62
N ILE A 56 5.81 -5.97 10.89
CA ILE A 56 5.24 -6.72 9.77
C ILE A 56 6.15 -6.66 8.54
N ASN A 57 6.73 -5.51 8.23
CA ASN A 57 7.59 -5.31 7.06
C ASN A 57 8.98 -5.97 7.18
N GLY A 58 9.27 -6.60 8.32
CA GLY A 58 10.50 -7.33 8.58
C GLY A 58 11.33 -6.70 9.69
N THR A 59 11.42 -7.42 10.80
CA THR A 59 12.13 -6.98 12.01
C THR A 59 13.60 -6.67 11.77
N CYS A 60 14.28 -7.44 10.89
CA CYS A 60 15.65 -7.17 10.52
C CYS A 60 15.81 -5.83 9.80
N GLN A 61 14.97 -5.54 8.84
CA GLN A 61 14.99 -4.25 8.14
C GLN A 61 14.70 -3.10 9.10
N ALA A 62 13.69 -3.24 9.95
CA ALA A 62 13.35 -2.23 10.96
C ALA A 62 14.51 -2.00 11.93
N TYR A 63 15.19 -3.06 12.36
CA TYR A 63 16.37 -2.96 13.20
C TYR A 63 17.51 -2.21 12.50
N LEU A 64 17.87 -2.59 11.28
CA LEU A 64 18.92 -1.92 10.51
C LEU A 64 18.60 -0.44 10.26
N GLN A 65 17.38 -0.09 9.95
CA GLN A 65 16.95 1.30 9.77
C GLN A 65 17.08 2.14 11.05
N ARG A 66 17.09 1.52 12.22
CA ARG A 66 17.28 2.21 13.51
C ARG A 66 18.74 2.28 13.95
N THR A 67 19.55 1.26 13.62
CA THR A 67 20.92 1.13 14.09
C THR A 67 21.98 1.61 13.10
N GLU A 68 21.67 1.54 11.80
CA GLU A 68 22.59 1.89 10.73
C GLU A 68 22.15 3.19 10.00
N THR A 69 23.12 3.95 9.50
CA THR A 69 22.85 5.09 8.61
C THR A 69 22.54 4.59 7.20
N TYR A 70 21.55 5.20 6.56
CA TYR A 70 21.17 4.86 5.18
C TYR A 70 20.76 6.08 4.39
N ASN A 71 20.67 5.91 3.05
CA ASN A 71 20.17 6.94 2.14
C ASN A 71 18.83 6.50 1.54
N ILE A 72 17.91 7.45 1.45
CA ILE A 72 16.57 7.25 0.88
C ILE A 72 16.67 7.28 -0.64
N ASN A 73 16.06 6.29 -1.32
CA ASN A 73 15.79 6.36 -2.74
C ASN A 73 14.45 7.10 -2.95
N PRO A 74 14.43 8.32 -3.49
CA PRO A 74 13.19 9.09 -3.65
C PRO A 74 12.15 8.39 -4.54
N GLN A 75 12.58 7.61 -5.53
CA GLN A 75 11.67 6.89 -6.42
C GLN A 75 10.90 5.78 -5.71
N GLU A 76 11.54 5.06 -4.81
CA GLU A 76 10.90 4.04 -3.97
C GLU A 76 10.03 4.67 -2.89
N TYR A 77 10.49 5.77 -2.28
CA TYR A 77 9.77 6.49 -1.24
C TYR A 77 8.49 7.19 -1.73
N ALA A 78 8.39 7.47 -3.04
CA ALA A 78 7.21 8.10 -3.63
C ALA A 78 5.91 7.33 -3.37
N PHE A 79 5.96 6.00 -3.33
CA PHE A 79 4.81 5.17 -3.01
C PHE A 79 4.36 5.31 -1.55
N SER A 80 5.32 5.39 -0.62
CA SER A 80 5.05 5.64 0.80
C SER A 80 4.44 7.02 1.01
N LEU A 81 4.99 8.04 0.35
CA LEU A 81 4.46 9.41 0.39
C LEU A 81 3.02 9.48 -0.12
N ALA A 82 2.73 8.82 -1.25
CA ALA A 82 1.37 8.76 -1.79
C ALA A 82 0.39 8.05 -0.82
N GLY A 83 0.84 7.02 -0.14
CA GLY A 83 0.07 6.35 0.92
C GLY A 83 -0.25 7.30 2.08
N THR A 84 0.76 7.97 2.63
CA THR A 84 0.60 8.93 3.73
C THR A 84 -0.37 10.06 3.38
N LEU A 85 -0.26 10.63 2.17
CA LEU A 85 -1.17 11.69 1.71
C LEU A 85 -2.61 11.20 1.57
N HIS A 86 -2.78 9.94 1.13
CA HIS A 86 -4.10 9.32 1.02
C HIS A 86 -4.76 9.15 2.39
N HIS A 87 -4.04 8.61 3.37
CA HIS A 87 -4.53 8.45 4.75
C HIS A 87 -4.92 9.80 5.33
N LYS A 88 -4.00 10.77 5.31
CA LYS A 88 -4.25 12.11 5.83
C LYS A 88 -5.52 12.76 5.24
N LYS A 89 -5.77 12.57 3.94
CA LYS A 89 -6.97 13.13 3.31
C LYS A 89 -8.26 12.46 3.76
N LEU A 90 -8.23 11.18 4.10
CA LEU A 90 -9.38 10.46 4.64
C LEU A 90 -9.63 10.85 6.10
N GLU A 91 -8.57 10.97 6.89
CA GLU A 91 -8.61 11.44 8.29
C GLU A 91 -9.22 12.83 8.42
N ASP A 92 -8.84 13.77 7.56
CA ASP A 92 -9.41 15.13 7.52
C ASP A 92 -10.96 15.17 7.39
N ASN A 93 -11.59 14.05 7.00
CA ASN A 93 -13.04 13.95 6.81
C ASN A 93 -13.72 12.99 7.80
N ALA A 94 -12.97 12.38 8.72
CA ALA A 94 -13.51 11.55 9.79
C ALA A 94 -13.77 12.40 11.05
N ASP A 95 -14.65 11.89 11.93
CA ASP A 95 -14.84 12.52 13.23
C ASP A 95 -13.57 12.35 14.08
N GLU A 96 -13.12 13.43 14.76
CA GLU A 96 -11.85 13.45 15.51
C GLU A 96 -11.74 12.34 16.58
N SER A 97 -12.86 11.85 17.08
CA SER A 97 -12.90 10.77 18.09
C SER A 97 -12.67 9.36 17.50
N GLU A 98 -12.68 9.22 16.18
CA GLU A 98 -12.66 7.93 15.48
C GLU A 98 -11.44 7.73 14.58
N ALA A 99 -10.84 8.84 14.10
CA ALA A 99 -9.68 8.82 13.22
C ALA A 99 -8.35 8.86 13.98
N GLU A 100 -7.32 8.31 13.39
CA GLU A 100 -5.92 8.33 13.89
C GLU A 100 -5.77 7.97 15.37
N ILE A 101 -6.42 6.91 15.84
CA ILE A 101 -6.28 6.48 17.22
C ILE A 101 -4.88 5.94 17.44
N SER A 102 -4.06 6.70 18.17
CA SER A 102 -2.75 6.25 18.61
C SER A 102 -2.90 5.19 19.69
N LEU A 103 -2.33 4.02 19.45
CA LEU A 103 -2.32 2.92 20.37
C LEU A 103 -0.91 2.72 20.92
N GLU A 104 -0.80 2.63 22.23
CA GLU A 104 0.46 2.36 22.90
C GLU A 104 0.35 1.07 23.71
N GLY A 105 1.05 0.03 23.25
CA GLY A 105 1.26 -1.20 23.99
C GLY A 105 2.51 -1.14 24.87
N ILE A 106 2.82 -2.22 25.57
CA ILE A 106 3.99 -2.30 26.44
C ILE A 106 5.27 -2.07 25.60
N ASP A 107 5.41 -2.76 24.45
CA ASP A 107 6.63 -2.75 23.63
C ASP A 107 6.43 -2.24 22.21
N ILE A 108 5.20 -1.95 21.78
CA ILE A 108 4.86 -1.56 20.42
C ILE A 108 3.90 -0.38 20.38
N THR A 109 3.93 0.36 19.27
CA THR A 109 2.96 1.42 18.97
C THR A 109 2.21 1.12 17.67
N GLY A 110 0.99 1.65 17.55
CA GLY A 110 0.18 1.57 16.34
C GLY A 110 -0.66 2.81 16.16
N ILE A 111 -1.01 3.11 14.93
CA ILE A 111 -2.00 4.12 14.59
C ILE A 111 -3.08 3.43 13.79
N VAL A 112 -4.30 3.48 14.30
CA VAL A 112 -5.49 2.95 13.63
C VAL A 112 -6.05 4.06 12.76
N ASP A 113 -6.29 3.77 11.48
CA ASP A 113 -6.77 4.77 10.53
C ASP A 113 -8.20 5.22 10.87
N LEU A 114 -9.09 4.28 11.20
CA LEU A 114 -10.45 4.58 11.63
C LEU A 114 -11.02 3.48 12.53
N TYR A 115 -11.66 3.89 13.62
CA TYR A 115 -12.48 3.02 14.45
C TYR A 115 -13.87 3.66 14.66
N ASP A 116 -14.88 3.07 14.04
CA ASP A 116 -16.28 3.47 14.21
C ASP A 116 -16.86 2.85 15.49
N SER A 117 -17.03 3.68 16.52
CA SER A 117 -17.56 3.25 17.82
C SER A 117 -19.05 2.91 17.80
N ASN A 118 -19.80 3.37 16.80
CA ASN A 118 -21.23 3.07 16.69
C ASN A 118 -21.47 1.65 16.18
N THR A 119 -20.57 1.15 15.37
CA THR A 119 -20.65 -0.20 14.75
C THR A 119 -19.57 -1.15 15.24
N ASN A 120 -18.67 -0.68 16.15
CA ASN A 120 -17.48 -1.41 16.61
C ASN A 120 -16.63 -1.93 15.43
N CYS A 121 -16.53 -1.14 14.38
CA CYS A 121 -15.77 -1.50 13.18
C CYS A 121 -14.38 -0.87 13.18
N LEU A 122 -13.37 -1.70 12.95
CA LEU A 122 -12.01 -1.28 12.67
C LEU A 122 -11.79 -1.24 11.15
N ILE A 123 -11.33 -0.10 10.63
CA ILE A 123 -11.09 0.10 9.20
C ILE A 123 -9.65 0.54 8.99
N ASP A 124 -8.97 -0.14 8.08
CA ASP A 124 -7.59 0.17 7.68
C ASP A 124 -7.60 0.56 6.19
N TYR A 125 -7.06 1.72 5.88
CA TYR A 125 -7.01 2.26 4.52
C TYR A 125 -5.75 1.82 3.80
N LYS A 126 -5.89 1.33 2.58
CA LYS A 126 -4.75 0.90 1.75
C LYS A 126 -4.79 1.52 0.37
N ASN A 127 -3.69 2.13 -0.03
CA ASN A 127 -3.49 2.64 -1.39
C ASN A 127 -2.57 1.68 -2.14
N THR A 128 -3.12 0.91 -3.09
CA THR A 128 -2.42 -0.22 -3.71
C THR A 128 -2.58 -0.24 -5.24
N GLY A 129 -1.81 -1.10 -5.91
CA GLY A 129 -1.97 -1.38 -7.35
C GLY A 129 -2.89 -2.58 -7.60
N SER A 130 -3.40 -2.68 -8.82
CA SER A 130 -4.32 -3.75 -9.24
C SER A 130 -3.75 -5.17 -9.06
N TYR A 131 -2.44 -5.35 -9.12
CA TYR A 131 -1.81 -6.65 -8.89
C TYR A 131 -2.03 -7.12 -7.45
N LYS A 132 -1.69 -6.29 -6.45
CA LYS A 132 -1.91 -6.65 -5.05
C LYS A 132 -3.41 -6.75 -4.73
N ALA A 133 -4.23 -5.85 -5.28
CA ALA A 133 -5.68 -5.92 -5.14
C ALA A 133 -6.26 -7.24 -5.67
N SER A 134 -5.78 -7.74 -6.80
CA SER A 134 -6.21 -9.03 -7.35
C SER A 134 -5.85 -10.22 -6.46
N GLN A 135 -4.69 -10.18 -5.80
CA GLN A 135 -4.29 -11.20 -4.83
C GLN A 135 -5.18 -11.17 -3.57
N ILE A 136 -5.39 -9.99 -2.98
CA ILE A 136 -6.24 -9.79 -1.81
C ILE A 136 -7.68 -10.29 -2.09
N LEU A 137 -8.22 -9.98 -3.27
CA LEU A 137 -9.57 -10.38 -3.65
C LEU A 137 -9.67 -11.84 -4.09
N GLY A 138 -8.55 -12.55 -4.23
CA GLY A 138 -8.52 -13.91 -4.76
C GLY A 138 -9.05 -13.97 -6.19
N MET A 139 -8.68 -13.00 -7.04
CA MET A 139 -9.17 -12.95 -8.42
C MET A 139 -8.64 -14.13 -9.22
N ASP A 140 -9.55 -14.91 -9.77
CA ASP A 140 -9.27 -16.02 -10.67
C ASP A 140 -10.04 -15.87 -11.98
N PHE A 141 -9.75 -16.66 -12.98
CA PHE A 141 -10.43 -16.58 -14.26
C PHE A 141 -10.60 -17.95 -14.92
N TYR A 142 -11.64 -18.07 -15.73
CA TYR A 142 -11.78 -19.14 -16.70
C TYR A 142 -11.83 -18.55 -18.13
N LEU A 143 -11.59 -19.40 -19.11
CA LEU A 143 -11.65 -19.03 -20.52
C LEU A 143 -13.00 -19.42 -21.12
N GLU A 144 -13.69 -18.46 -21.69
CA GLU A 144 -14.97 -18.60 -22.39
C GLU A 144 -14.83 -18.21 -23.85
N ALA A 145 -15.67 -18.76 -24.73
CA ALA A 145 -15.71 -18.31 -26.11
C ALA A 145 -16.16 -16.85 -26.16
N ASP A 146 -15.51 -16.05 -27.01
CA ASP A 146 -15.84 -14.63 -27.22
C ASP A 146 -17.31 -14.52 -27.69
N PRO A 147 -18.18 -13.84 -26.93
CA PRO A 147 -19.60 -13.69 -27.34
C PRO A 147 -19.79 -12.96 -28.65
N SER A 148 -18.80 -12.21 -29.13
CA SER A 148 -18.84 -11.58 -30.45
C SER A 148 -18.73 -12.57 -31.62
N GLY A 149 -18.41 -13.84 -31.35
CA GLY A 149 -18.15 -14.85 -32.36
C GLY A 149 -16.84 -14.66 -33.13
N ALA A 150 -15.96 -13.77 -32.65
CA ALA A 150 -14.70 -13.50 -33.31
C ALA A 150 -13.81 -14.76 -33.36
N LEU A 151 -13.14 -14.97 -34.52
CA LEU A 151 -12.21 -16.08 -34.72
C LEU A 151 -10.76 -15.62 -34.64
N TYR A 152 -9.86 -16.54 -34.25
CA TYR A 152 -8.43 -16.27 -34.29
C TYR A 152 -7.97 -16.14 -35.77
N LYS A 153 -7.32 -15.01 -36.07
CA LYS A 153 -6.71 -14.75 -37.39
C LYS A 153 -5.33 -15.36 -37.54
N ARG A 154 -4.69 -15.75 -36.45
CA ARG A 154 -3.37 -16.41 -36.39
C ARG A 154 -3.39 -17.45 -35.28
N SER A 155 -2.68 -18.57 -35.49
CA SER A 155 -2.47 -19.56 -34.44
C SER A 155 -1.56 -19.01 -33.32
N GLY A 156 -1.82 -19.36 -32.07
CA GLY A 156 -1.05 -18.94 -30.94
C GLY A 156 -1.40 -19.75 -29.69
N ARG A 157 -0.88 -19.33 -28.53
CA ARG A 157 -1.06 -20.00 -27.24
C ARG A 157 -2.53 -20.27 -26.86
N TRP A 158 -3.46 -19.46 -27.35
CA TRP A 158 -4.86 -19.46 -26.93
C TRP A 158 -5.80 -20.19 -27.91
N GLY A 159 -5.34 -20.47 -29.13
CA GLY A 159 -6.13 -21.16 -30.12
C GLY A 159 -5.51 -21.21 -31.52
N ALA A 160 -6.02 -22.08 -32.36
CA ALA A 160 -5.62 -22.19 -33.78
C ALA A 160 -6.39 -21.18 -34.64
N VAL A 161 -5.85 -20.84 -35.80
CA VAL A 161 -6.55 -20.01 -36.78
C VAL A 161 -7.93 -20.61 -37.13
N GLY A 162 -8.94 -19.77 -37.22
CA GLY A 162 -10.32 -20.18 -37.50
C GLY A 162 -11.10 -20.75 -36.32
N THR A 163 -10.48 -20.93 -35.15
CA THR A 163 -11.24 -21.31 -33.93
C THR A 163 -11.80 -20.08 -33.24
N PRO A 164 -12.91 -20.19 -32.43
CA PRO A 164 -13.46 -19.09 -31.69
C PRO A 164 -12.43 -18.49 -30.71
N LYS A 165 -12.34 -17.18 -30.69
CA LYS A 165 -11.51 -16.49 -29.69
C LYS A 165 -12.01 -16.82 -28.30
N LYS A 166 -11.07 -16.83 -27.34
CA LYS A 166 -11.37 -16.99 -25.93
C LYS A 166 -11.15 -15.67 -25.21
N VAL A 167 -12.04 -15.33 -24.29
CA VAL A 167 -11.96 -14.19 -23.39
C VAL A 167 -11.87 -14.70 -21.95
N LYS A 168 -11.15 -13.96 -21.11
CA LYS A 168 -11.09 -14.25 -19.69
C LYS A 168 -12.37 -13.76 -19.03
N ARG A 169 -12.98 -14.60 -18.20
CA ARG A 169 -14.03 -14.23 -17.27
C ARG A 169 -13.49 -14.32 -15.86
N TYR A 170 -13.47 -13.20 -15.18
CA TYR A 170 -12.93 -13.10 -13.83
C TYR A 170 -14.01 -13.35 -12.80
N PHE A 171 -13.63 -13.98 -11.71
CA PHE A 171 -14.47 -14.21 -10.53
C PHE A 171 -13.61 -14.19 -9.27
N ARG A 172 -14.23 -14.00 -8.12
CA ARG A 172 -13.56 -14.12 -6.83
C ARG A 172 -13.53 -15.58 -6.39
N ASN A 173 -12.35 -16.05 -6.03
CA ASN A 173 -12.13 -17.34 -5.39
C ASN A 173 -11.56 -17.09 -3.98
N PRO A 174 -12.37 -17.23 -2.92
CA PRO A 174 -11.92 -16.97 -1.55
C PRO A 174 -10.72 -17.83 -1.12
N GLU A 175 -10.58 -19.04 -1.67
CA GLU A 175 -9.45 -19.93 -1.37
C GLU A 175 -8.11 -19.42 -1.91
N LYS A 176 -8.15 -18.51 -2.90
CA LYS A 176 -6.99 -17.86 -3.48
C LYS A 176 -6.74 -16.46 -2.92
N ALA A 177 -7.59 -16.01 -2.01
CA ALA A 177 -7.41 -14.71 -1.37
C ALA A 177 -6.17 -14.74 -0.48
N ASP A 178 -5.26 -13.79 -0.70
CA ASP A 178 -4.02 -13.66 0.07
C ASP A 178 -3.90 -12.27 0.68
N PHE A 179 -4.34 -12.15 1.91
CA PHE A 179 -4.26 -10.91 2.68
C PHE A 179 -2.84 -10.62 3.16
N GLY A 180 -1.98 -11.62 3.24
CA GLY A 180 -0.59 -11.48 3.65
C GLY A 180 -0.43 -10.66 4.92
N ASP A 181 0.44 -9.67 4.88
CA ASP A 181 0.79 -8.82 6.03
C ASP A 181 -0.36 -7.93 6.52
N TRP A 182 -1.37 -7.67 5.68
CA TRP A 182 -2.51 -6.83 6.08
C TRP A 182 -3.38 -7.49 7.14
N SER A 183 -3.55 -8.82 7.08
CA SER A 183 -4.26 -9.55 8.12
C SER A 183 -3.54 -9.46 9.47
N TRP A 184 -2.22 -9.55 9.47
CA TRP A 184 -1.43 -9.37 10.69
C TRP A 184 -1.58 -7.97 11.26
N GLN A 185 -1.47 -6.95 10.41
CA GLN A 185 -1.58 -5.56 10.81
C GLN A 185 -2.91 -5.25 11.50
N ILE A 186 -4.02 -5.59 10.83
CA ILE A 186 -5.35 -5.28 11.35
C ILE A 186 -5.68 -6.07 12.62
N ASN A 187 -5.21 -7.33 12.73
CA ASN A 187 -5.37 -8.12 13.94
C ASN A 187 -4.54 -7.57 15.12
N MET A 188 -3.34 -7.05 14.89
CA MET A 188 -2.57 -6.38 15.93
C MET A 188 -3.26 -5.10 16.39
N TYR A 189 -3.81 -4.31 15.49
CA TYR A 189 -4.60 -3.13 15.84
C TYR A 189 -5.86 -3.50 16.65
N ARG A 190 -6.57 -4.56 16.26
CA ARG A 190 -7.68 -5.11 17.02
C ARG A 190 -7.25 -5.44 18.45
N TYR A 191 -6.21 -6.25 18.60
CA TYR A 191 -5.69 -6.63 19.93
C TYR A 191 -5.35 -5.40 20.80
N MET A 192 -4.69 -4.40 20.21
CA MET A 192 -4.34 -3.18 20.92
C MET A 192 -5.59 -2.36 21.30
N LEU A 193 -6.58 -2.21 20.41
CA LEU A 193 -7.85 -1.54 20.71
C LEU A 193 -8.61 -2.25 21.83
N GLU A 194 -8.74 -3.58 21.75
CA GLU A 194 -9.42 -4.38 22.77
C GLU A 194 -8.72 -4.27 24.13
N SER A 195 -7.40 -4.12 24.16
CA SER A 195 -6.65 -3.89 25.40
C SER A 195 -6.95 -2.55 26.07
N THR A 196 -7.48 -1.57 25.32
CA THR A 196 -7.97 -0.29 25.88
C THR A 196 -9.43 -0.34 26.31
N GLY A 197 -10.09 -1.50 26.20
CA GLY A 197 -11.51 -1.70 26.55
C GLY A 197 -12.49 -1.41 25.42
N LYS A 198 -12.00 -1.14 24.19
CA LYS A 198 -12.86 -0.99 23.00
C LYS A 198 -13.21 -2.37 22.46
N GLN A 199 -14.46 -2.55 22.05
CA GLN A 199 -14.91 -3.80 21.39
C GLN A 199 -14.69 -3.68 19.88
N VAL A 200 -14.23 -4.76 19.22
CA VAL A 200 -14.10 -4.82 17.76
C VAL A 200 -14.92 -5.99 17.23
N ASP A 201 -16.06 -5.70 16.63
CA ASP A 201 -16.97 -6.71 16.08
C ASP A 201 -16.61 -7.08 14.63
N LYS A 202 -16.15 -6.09 13.86
CA LYS A 202 -15.77 -6.25 12.45
C LYS A 202 -14.48 -5.52 12.11
N MET A 203 -13.79 -6.08 11.14
CA MET A 203 -12.58 -5.48 10.59
C MET A 203 -12.69 -5.38 9.08
N TYR A 204 -12.34 -4.21 8.54
CA TYR A 204 -12.35 -3.97 7.11
C TYR A 204 -11.03 -3.39 6.63
N VAL A 205 -10.59 -3.82 5.46
CA VAL A 205 -9.58 -3.12 4.69
C VAL A 205 -10.26 -2.42 3.51
N GLN A 206 -10.19 -1.10 3.48
CA GLN A 206 -10.64 -0.32 2.34
C GLN A 206 -9.46 -0.04 1.41
N MET A 207 -9.50 -0.67 0.24
CA MET A 207 -8.47 -0.49 -0.77
C MET A 207 -8.85 0.58 -1.77
N THR A 208 -7.98 1.56 -1.99
CA THR A 208 -7.98 2.43 -3.18
C THR A 208 -6.97 1.88 -4.18
N VAL A 209 -7.46 1.47 -5.35
CA VAL A 209 -6.63 0.88 -6.41
C VAL A 209 -6.23 1.96 -7.40
N ARG A 210 -4.94 2.35 -7.38
CA ARG A 210 -4.40 3.48 -8.16
C ARG A 210 -4.55 3.36 -9.67
N ASP A 211 -4.48 2.14 -10.18
CA ASP A 211 -4.62 1.78 -11.59
C ASP A 211 -5.93 1.05 -11.88
N GLY A 212 -6.94 1.18 -11.01
CA GLY A 212 -8.27 0.59 -11.21
C GLY A 212 -8.94 1.14 -12.46
N GLY A 213 -9.71 0.29 -13.14
CA GLY A 213 -10.49 0.66 -14.34
C GLY A 213 -9.69 0.80 -15.65
N ILE A 214 -8.36 0.84 -15.63
CA ILE A 214 -7.55 0.79 -16.86
C ILE A 214 -7.38 -0.65 -17.39
N ALA A 215 -6.90 -0.79 -18.63
CA ALA A 215 -6.80 -2.10 -19.31
C ALA A 215 -6.00 -3.13 -18.48
N VAL A 216 -4.86 -2.74 -17.94
CA VAL A 216 -4.00 -3.62 -17.13
C VAL A 216 -4.70 -4.13 -15.87
N ALA A 217 -5.49 -3.29 -15.22
CA ALA A 217 -6.27 -3.69 -14.05
C ALA A 217 -7.42 -4.64 -14.44
N ARG A 218 -8.11 -4.36 -15.54
CA ARG A 218 -9.16 -5.25 -16.08
C ARG A 218 -8.62 -6.62 -16.45
N ASP A 219 -7.39 -6.69 -16.99
CA ASP A 219 -6.69 -7.95 -17.28
C ASP A 219 -6.30 -8.76 -16.02
N ARG A 220 -6.56 -8.19 -14.84
CA ARG A 220 -6.43 -8.82 -13.52
C ARG A 220 -7.79 -9.00 -12.80
N GLY A 221 -8.88 -8.66 -13.48
CA GLY A 221 -10.25 -8.72 -12.93
C GLY A 221 -10.59 -7.54 -12.00
N ILE A 222 -9.81 -6.45 -12.02
CA ILE A 222 -10.02 -5.27 -11.19
C ILE A 222 -10.74 -4.20 -12.02
N GLU A 223 -12.04 -4.07 -11.79
CA GLU A 223 -12.92 -3.17 -12.54
C GLU A 223 -13.21 -1.84 -11.83
N ARG A 224 -13.01 -1.82 -10.51
CA ARG A 224 -13.32 -0.67 -9.64
C ARG A 224 -12.03 -0.08 -9.05
N ASN A 225 -12.14 1.15 -8.59
CA ASN A 225 -11.04 1.86 -7.91
C ASN A 225 -11.10 1.72 -6.39
N ILE A 226 -12.26 1.33 -5.82
CA ILE A 226 -12.43 1.17 -4.38
C ILE A 226 -13.07 -0.19 -4.09
N TYR A 227 -12.48 -0.89 -3.11
CA TYR A 227 -12.99 -2.15 -2.58
C TYR A 227 -12.98 -2.12 -1.05
N LEU A 228 -14.03 -2.63 -0.45
CA LEU A 228 -14.10 -2.91 0.97
C LEU A 228 -14.06 -4.43 1.15
N VAL A 229 -13.15 -4.91 1.99
CA VAL A 229 -12.91 -6.35 2.24
C VAL A 229 -12.93 -6.58 3.74
N GLU A 230 -13.75 -7.54 4.17
CA GLU A 230 -13.87 -8.02 5.55
C GLU A 230 -12.87 -9.13 5.83
#